data_72ad2280036565b00eae8b072424049f
#
_entry.id   72ad2280036565b00eae8b072424049f
#
_cell.length_a   1.000
_cell.length_b   1.000
_cell.length_c   1.000
_cell.angle_alpha   90.00
_cell.angle_beta   90.00
_cell.angle_gamma   90.00
#
_symmetry.space_group_name_H-M   'P 1'
#
loop_
_entity.id
_entity.type
_entity.pdbx_description
1 polymer ?
#
loop_
_entity_poly.entity_id
_entity_poly.type
_entity_poly.pdbx_seq_one_letter_code
_entity_poly.pdbx_strand_id
1 'polypeptide(L)'
;ICTGLTLAVLSIVMILYGSFVGRTRFEVKEVTYTSPRLPQAFDGYRIVQLSDLHIGSWQGNTPAIRKLVDLVNAQQPDLIVFTGDLVNHRAVELNDFQEILAGLKAGDGVYSILGNHDYGPYFHWKSKQDQDNNLIELKQRQAAMGWKLLNNEHTFLIQGNDSIALIGVENQGEPPVSYTH
;
A
#
# COMPACT_ATOMS: atom_id res chain seq x y z
N ILE A 1 -31.13 8.54 33.72
CA ILE A 1 -29.97 7.68 34.00
C ILE A 1 -29.94 6.51 33.02
N CYS A 2 -31.05 5.80 32.77
CA CYS A 2 -31.07 4.64 31.84
C CYS A 2 -30.66 4.98 30.42
N THR A 3 -31.14 6.09 29.84
CA THR A 3 -30.82 6.53 28.47
C THR A 3 -29.34 6.83 28.27
N GLY A 4 -28.69 7.48 29.27
CA GLY A 4 -27.26 7.77 29.20
C GLY A 4 -26.41 6.48 29.22
N LEU A 5 -26.79 5.52 30.07
CA LEU A 5 -26.08 4.22 30.13
C LEU A 5 -26.25 3.44 28.83
N THR A 6 -27.45 3.42 28.25
CA THR A 6 -27.68 2.75 26.95
C THR A 6 -26.85 3.36 25.84
N LEU A 7 -26.79 4.69 25.73
CA LEU A 7 -25.97 5.37 24.73
C LEU A 7 -24.48 5.06 24.91
N ALA A 8 -23.99 5.06 26.16
CA ALA A 8 -22.58 4.73 26.45
C ALA A 8 -22.25 3.29 26.02
N VAL A 9 -23.13 2.32 26.34
CA VAL A 9 -22.93 0.91 25.92
C VAL A 9 -22.94 0.78 24.40
N LEU A 10 -23.89 1.41 23.70
CA LEU A 10 -23.93 1.39 22.24
C LEU A 10 -22.68 2.01 21.61
N SER A 11 -22.19 3.12 22.15
CA SER A 11 -20.95 3.74 21.67
C SER A 11 -19.75 2.81 21.84
N ILE A 12 -19.62 2.17 22.99
CA ILE A 12 -18.54 1.20 23.25
C ILE A 12 -18.63 0.03 22.27
N VAL A 13 -19.82 -0.54 22.09
CA VAL A 13 -20.02 -1.65 21.14
C VAL A 13 -19.65 -1.24 19.71
N MET A 14 -20.07 -0.04 19.27
CA MET A 14 -19.71 0.45 17.93
C MET A 14 -18.20 0.64 17.76
N ILE A 15 -17.53 1.20 18.78
CA ILE A 15 -16.05 1.37 18.74
C ILE A 15 -15.37 0.03 18.71
N LEU A 16 -15.74 -0.92 19.54
CA LEU A 16 -15.19 -2.26 19.56
C LEU A 16 -15.43 -2.97 18.22
N TYR A 17 -16.65 -2.91 17.71
CA TYR A 17 -16.96 -3.50 16.40
C TYR A 17 -16.11 -2.89 15.29
N GLY A 18 -16.00 -1.56 15.21
CA GLY A 18 -15.18 -0.88 14.22
C GLY A 18 -13.70 -1.27 14.34
N SER A 19 -13.17 -1.31 15.56
CA SER A 19 -11.77 -1.59 15.82
C SER A 19 -11.35 -3.05 15.58
N PHE A 20 -12.21 -4.01 15.87
CA PHE A 20 -11.84 -5.43 15.80
C PHE A 20 -12.45 -6.18 14.60
N VAL A 21 -13.63 -5.76 14.14
CA VAL A 21 -14.34 -6.44 13.05
C VAL A 21 -14.33 -5.59 11.79
N GLY A 22 -14.76 -4.34 11.89
CA GLY A 22 -14.93 -3.45 10.74
C GLY A 22 -13.66 -3.28 9.92
N ARG A 23 -12.53 -3.01 10.60
CA ARG A 23 -11.23 -2.81 9.96
C ARG A 23 -10.70 -4.02 9.16
N THR A 24 -11.19 -5.23 9.46
CA THR A 24 -10.76 -6.46 8.77
C THR A 24 -11.71 -6.88 7.64
N ARG A 25 -12.75 -6.09 7.38
CA ARG A 25 -13.71 -6.33 6.30
C ARG A 25 -13.25 -5.63 5.03
N PHE A 26 -12.28 -6.26 4.35
CA PHE A 26 -11.83 -5.76 3.06
C PHE A 26 -12.93 -5.90 2.02
N GLU A 27 -13.05 -4.88 1.16
CA GLU A 27 -14.01 -4.83 0.06
C GLU A 27 -13.25 -4.58 -1.24
N VAL A 28 -13.59 -5.32 -2.29
CA VAL A 28 -13.09 -5.07 -3.64
C VAL A 28 -14.06 -4.10 -4.32
N LYS A 29 -13.53 -2.99 -4.81
CA LYS A 29 -14.28 -2.03 -5.64
C LYS A 29 -13.78 -2.13 -7.07
N GLU A 30 -14.67 -2.54 -7.96
CA GLU A 30 -14.36 -2.63 -9.38
C GLU A 30 -14.73 -1.33 -10.09
N VAL A 31 -13.80 -0.83 -10.89
CA VAL A 31 -13.97 0.34 -11.76
C VAL A 31 -13.49 -0.02 -13.15
N THR A 32 -14.36 0.14 -14.14
CA THR A 32 -13.99 -0.06 -15.54
C THR A 32 -13.60 1.28 -16.16
N TYR A 33 -12.40 1.35 -16.71
CA TYR A 33 -11.93 2.47 -17.50
C TYR A 33 -11.94 2.10 -18.99
N THR A 34 -12.54 2.94 -19.82
CA THR A 34 -12.59 2.74 -21.26
C THR A 34 -12.06 3.98 -21.98
N SER A 35 -11.18 3.79 -22.93
CA SER A 35 -10.61 4.89 -23.72
C SER A 35 -10.29 4.42 -25.14
N PRO A 36 -10.64 5.21 -26.17
CA PRO A 36 -10.26 4.92 -27.56
C PRO A 36 -8.75 5.04 -27.80
N ARG A 37 -8.00 5.60 -26.83
CA ARG A 37 -6.53 5.71 -26.88
C ARG A 37 -5.83 4.52 -26.25
N LEU A 38 -6.56 3.65 -25.55
CA LEU A 38 -5.97 2.46 -24.96
C LEU A 38 -5.67 1.45 -26.08
N PRO A 39 -4.42 0.94 -26.18
CA PRO A 39 -4.11 -0.10 -27.16
C PRO A 39 -4.96 -1.36 -26.93
N GLN A 40 -5.38 -1.99 -28.01
CA GLN A 40 -6.27 -3.15 -27.97
C GLN A 40 -5.69 -4.32 -27.18
N ALA A 41 -4.36 -4.48 -27.15
CA ALA A 41 -3.69 -5.52 -26.40
C ALA A 41 -3.89 -5.40 -24.87
N PHE A 42 -4.35 -4.22 -24.39
CA PHE A 42 -4.69 -4.00 -22.99
C PHE A 42 -6.20 -4.10 -22.71
N ASP A 43 -6.99 -4.58 -23.66
CA ASP A 43 -8.40 -4.85 -23.38
C ASP A 43 -8.55 -5.97 -22.34
N GLY A 44 -9.33 -5.70 -21.29
CA GLY A 44 -9.47 -6.61 -20.16
C GLY A 44 -8.29 -6.64 -19.18
N TYR A 45 -7.24 -5.81 -19.39
CA TYR A 45 -6.09 -5.73 -18.48
C TYR A 45 -6.51 -5.25 -17.09
N ARG A 46 -6.18 -6.05 -16.09
CA ARG A 46 -6.66 -5.86 -14.72
C ARG A 46 -5.57 -5.30 -13.82
N ILE A 47 -5.82 -4.13 -13.28
CA ILE A 47 -4.94 -3.47 -12.31
C ILE A 47 -5.60 -3.51 -10.93
N VAL A 48 -4.90 -4.03 -9.93
CA VAL A 48 -5.30 -3.90 -8.52
C VAL A 48 -4.48 -2.81 -7.88
N GLN A 49 -5.16 -1.82 -7.30
CA GLN A 49 -4.53 -0.77 -6.52
C GLN A 49 -4.70 -1.04 -5.03
N LEU A 50 -3.61 -0.91 -4.29
CA LEU A 50 -3.55 -0.89 -2.83
C LEU A 50 -2.92 0.42 -2.37
N SER A 51 -3.35 0.94 -1.22
CA SER A 51 -2.81 2.16 -0.62
C SER A 51 -2.96 2.14 0.88
N ASP A 52 -2.21 2.97 1.59
CA ASP A 52 -2.43 3.31 3.00
C ASP A 52 -2.54 2.07 3.91
N LEU A 53 -1.65 1.10 3.73
CA LEU A 53 -1.70 -0.13 4.50
C LEU A 53 -1.35 0.09 5.98
N HIS A 54 -0.41 1.05 6.24
CA HIS A 54 0.01 1.38 7.61
C HIS A 54 0.25 0.14 8.45
N ILE A 55 1.18 -0.71 7.98
CA ILE A 55 1.35 -2.09 8.47
C ILE A 55 1.62 -2.18 9.97
N GLY A 56 2.23 -1.15 10.56
CA GLY A 56 2.44 -1.05 12.00
C GLY A 56 1.16 -1.09 12.83
N SER A 57 0.02 -0.68 12.25
CA SER A 57 -1.30 -0.75 12.88
C SER A 57 -1.87 -2.18 12.94
N TRP A 58 -1.27 -3.12 12.22
CA TRP A 58 -1.70 -4.52 12.14
C TRP A 58 -0.87 -5.48 12.99
N GLN A 59 0.07 -4.97 13.80
CA GLN A 59 0.90 -5.82 14.66
C GLN A 59 0.05 -6.80 15.48
N GLY A 60 0.47 -8.07 15.48
CA GLY A 60 -0.27 -9.17 16.11
C GLY A 60 -1.47 -9.68 15.30
N ASN A 61 -1.79 -9.09 14.12
CA ASN A 61 -2.91 -9.52 13.27
C ASN A 61 -2.46 -9.92 11.86
N THR A 62 -1.45 -10.76 11.75
CA THR A 62 -0.98 -11.30 10.47
C THR A 62 -2.08 -12.04 9.67
N PRO A 63 -3.09 -12.70 10.30
CA PRO A 63 -4.18 -13.33 9.54
C PRO A 63 -4.98 -12.34 8.69
N ALA A 64 -5.17 -11.10 9.16
CA ALA A 64 -5.88 -10.09 8.36
C ALA A 64 -5.10 -9.72 7.09
N ILE A 65 -3.78 -9.57 7.18
CA ILE A 65 -2.95 -9.25 6.02
C ILE A 65 -2.84 -10.44 5.06
N ARG A 66 -2.79 -11.68 5.56
CA ARG A 66 -2.91 -12.87 4.69
C ARG A 66 -4.23 -12.86 3.92
N LYS A 67 -5.36 -12.59 4.61
CA LYS A 67 -6.67 -12.47 3.97
C LYS A 67 -6.69 -11.37 2.89
N LEU A 68 -6.02 -10.23 3.13
CA LEU A 68 -5.87 -9.16 2.13
C LEU A 68 -5.12 -9.67 0.89
N VAL A 69 -3.95 -10.31 1.10
CA VAL A 69 -3.14 -10.87 0.01
C VAL A 69 -3.92 -11.92 -0.78
N ASP A 70 -4.63 -12.82 -0.10
CA ASP A 70 -5.47 -13.82 -0.76
C ASP A 70 -6.59 -13.17 -1.57
N LEU A 71 -7.24 -12.13 -1.04
CA LEU A 71 -8.29 -11.39 -1.73
C LEU A 71 -7.78 -10.70 -2.98
N VAL A 72 -6.59 -10.08 -2.91
CA VAL A 72 -5.93 -9.44 -4.06
C VAL A 72 -5.57 -10.48 -5.12
N ASN A 73 -4.93 -11.57 -4.72
CA ASN A 73 -4.52 -12.63 -5.64
C ASN A 73 -5.73 -13.32 -6.31
N ALA A 74 -6.87 -13.41 -5.59
CA ALA A 74 -8.11 -13.94 -6.15
C ALA A 74 -8.68 -13.09 -7.30
N GLN A 75 -8.29 -11.81 -7.39
CA GLN A 75 -8.65 -10.95 -8.51
C GLN A 75 -7.88 -11.29 -9.80
N GLN A 76 -6.83 -12.10 -9.72
CA GLN A 76 -5.95 -12.47 -10.84
C GLN A 76 -5.44 -11.22 -11.61
N PRO A 77 -4.80 -10.27 -10.91
CA PRO A 77 -4.36 -9.02 -11.55
C PRO A 77 -3.23 -9.27 -12.55
N ASP A 78 -3.25 -8.50 -13.63
CA ASP A 78 -2.10 -8.37 -14.52
C ASP A 78 -1.03 -7.48 -13.90
N LEU A 79 -1.45 -6.48 -13.12
CA LEU A 79 -0.58 -5.54 -12.44
C LEU A 79 -1.11 -5.25 -11.03
N ILE A 80 -0.22 -5.14 -10.05
CA ILE A 80 -0.53 -4.54 -8.74
C ILE A 80 0.24 -3.23 -8.61
N VAL A 81 -0.46 -2.16 -8.23
CA VAL A 81 0.15 -0.86 -7.89
C VAL A 81 -0.10 -0.54 -6.42
N PHE A 82 0.96 -0.25 -5.68
CA PHE A 82 0.90 0.18 -4.29
C PHE A 82 1.23 1.68 -4.23
N THR A 83 0.26 2.49 -3.80
CA THR A 83 0.34 3.95 -3.93
C THR A 83 0.78 4.67 -2.65
N GLY A 84 1.60 3.99 -1.83
CA GLY A 84 2.30 4.60 -0.68
C GLY A 84 1.65 4.31 0.68
N ASP A 85 2.31 4.81 1.72
CA ASP A 85 1.98 4.62 3.13
C ASP A 85 1.92 3.14 3.54
N LEU A 86 3.02 2.44 3.21
CA LEU A 86 3.21 1.04 3.56
C LEU A 86 3.39 0.86 5.08
N VAL A 87 4.18 1.74 5.69
CA VAL A 87 4.44 1.73 7.13
C VAL A 87 3.78 2.92 7.84
N ASN A 88 3.63 2.84 9.17
CA ASN A 88 3.24 4.01 9.95
C ASN A 88 4.40 5.00 10.05
N HIS A 89 5.61 4.49 10.30
CA HIS A 89 6.80 5.31 10.53
C HIS A 89 8.12 4.61 10.20
N ARG A 90 8.21 3.28 10.39
CA ARG A 90 9.49 2.57 10.40
C ARG A 90 9.47 1.27 9.61
N ALA A 91 10.57 1.00 8.92
CA ALA A 91 10.77 -0.22 8.14
C ALA A 91 10.64 -1.52 8.99
N VAL A 92 11.04 -1.46 10.27
CA VAL A 92 10.95 -2.60 11.20
C VAL A 92 9.50 -3.09 11.41
N GLU A 93 8.49 -2.27 11.12
CA GLU A 93 7.09 -2.66 11.19
C GLU A 93 6.74 -3.79 10.21
N LEU A 94 7.56 -3.98 9.17
CA LEU A 94 7.41 -5.07 8.20
C LEU A 94 7.89 -6.44 8.69
N ASN A 95 8.52 -6.56 9.86
CA ASN A 95 9.16 -7.81 10.30
C ASN A 95 8.24 -9.03 10.21
N ASP A 96 6.99 -8.92 10.66
CA ASP A 96 6.01 -10.01 10.67
C ASP A 96 5.22 -10.12 9.36
N PHE A 97 5.36 -9.15 8.45
CA PHE A 97 4.47 -8.99 7.29
C PHE A 97 5.19 -9.09 5.94
N GLN A 98 6.51 -8.94 5.93
CA GLN A 98 7.30 -8.91 4.68
C GLN A 98 7.07 -10.17 3.83
N GLU A 99 7.15 -11.36 4.42
CA GLU A 99 6.91 -12.62 3.71
C GLU A 99 5.46 -12.76 3.23
N ILE A 100 4.51 -12.21 3.99
CA ILE A 100 3.10 -12.25 3.62
C ILE A 100 2.86 -11.36 2.40
N LEU A 101 3.39 -10.13 2.42
CA LEU A 101 3.27 -9.16 1.34
C LEU A 101 4.05 -9.57 0.09
N ALA A 102 5.16 -10.29 0.23
CA ALA A 102 5.86 -10.94 -0.87
C ALA A 102 5.00 -11.98 -1.61
N GLY A 103 3.91 -12.43 -0.98
CA GLY A 103 2.92 -13.33 -1.58
C GLY A 103 1.96 -12.68 -2.58
N LEU A 104 2.00 -11.36 -2.78
CA LEU A 104 1.23 -10.67 -3.82
C LEU A 104 1.71 -11.11 -5.21
N LYS A 105 0.77 -11.44 -6.11
CA LYS A 105 1.05 -12.01 -7.43
C LYS A 105 0.30 -11.26 -8.51
N ALA A 106 1.04 -10.82 -9.53
CA ALA A 106 0.49 -10.22 -10.74
C ALA A 106 1.36 -10.59 -11.96
N GLY A 107 0.78 -10.61 -13.15
CA GLY A 107 1.48 -10.97 -14.37
C GLY A 107 2.71 -10.10 -14.63
N ASP A 108 2.56 -8.77 -14.56
CA ASP A 108 3.63 -7.79 -14.74
C ASP A 108 4.33 -7.42 -13.41
N GLY A 109 3.83 -7.96 -12.30
CA GLY A 109 4.40 -7.80 -10.97
C GLY A 109 3.76 -6.70 -10.13
N VAL A 110 4.45 -6.34 -9.06
CA VAL A 110 4.04 -5.31 -8.10
C VAL A 110 4.92 -4.09 -8.25
N TYR A 111 4.31 -2.94 -8.46
CA TYR A 111 4.99 -1.65 -8.49
C TYR A 111 4.52 -0.79 -7.33
N SER A 112 5.42 -0.01 -6.76
CA SER A 112 5.11 0.85 -5.63
C SER A 112 5.64 2.26 -5.82
N ILE A 113 5.03 3.20 -5.11
CA ILE A 113 5.57 4.52 -4.81
C ILE A 113 5.60 4.70 -3.29
N LEU A 114 6.26 5.74 -2.81
CA LEU A 114 6.29 6.09 -1.39
C LEU A 114 5.20 7.12 -1.07
N GLY A 115 4.50 6.90 0.04
CA GLY A 115 3.63 7.89 0.66
C GLY A 115 4.38 8.72 1.72
N ASN A 116 3.72 9.70 2.30
CA ASN A 116 4.34 10.61 3.26
C ASN A 116 4.81 9.90 4.55
N HIS A 117 4.10 8.87 5.01
CA HIS A 117 4.49 8.08 6.18
C HIS A 117 5.77 7.27 5.97
N ASP A 118 6.01 6.82 4.74
CA ASP A 118 7.18 5.99 4.39
C ASP A 118 8.50 6.74 4.57
N TYR A 119 8.49 8.08 4.50
CA TYR A 119 9.67 8.93 4.81
C TYR A 119 9.93 9.09 6.30
N GLY A 120 9.00 8.63 7.17
CA GLY A 120 9.13 8.64 8.62
C GLY A 120 9.12 10.02 9.30
N PRO A 121 8.42 11.05 8.79
CA PRO A 121 8.45 12.39 9.39
C PRO A 121 7.76 12.46 10.74
N TYR A 122 6.88 11.53 11.04
CA TYR A 122 6.05 11.49 12.25
C TYR A 122 6.66 10.69 13.40
N PHE A 123 7.90 10.20 13.22
CA PHE A 123 8.64 9.49 14.26
C PHE A 123 9.76 10.38 14.82
N HIS A 124 10.00 10.27 16.13
CA HIS A 124 11.09 11.01 16.78
C HIS A 124 12.41 10.26 16.58
N TRP A 125 13.19 10.65 15.57
CA TRP A 125 14.48 10.07 15.25
C TRP A 125 15.59 10.66 16.13
N LYS A 126 16.58 9.86 16.49
CA LYS A 126 17.76 10.34 17.24
C LYS A 126 18.63 11.25 16.37
N SER A 127 18.65 11.01 15.07
CA SER A 127 19.40 11.79 14.08
C SER A 127 18.72 11.74 12.72
N LYS A 128 19.06 12.67 11.83
CA LYS A 128 18.65 12.63 10.43
C LYS A 128 19.16 11.37 9.74
N GLN A 129 20.40 10.93 10.08
CA GLN A 129 21.00 9.71 9.55
C GLN A 129 20.17 8.47 9.88
N ASP A 130 19.58 8.38 11.09
CA ASP A 130 18.74 7.24 11.46
C ASP A 130 17.45 7.22 10.62
N GLN A 131 16.87 8.39 10.34
CA GLN A 131 15.72 8.51 9.46
C GLN A 131 16.06 8.06 8.02
N ASP A 132 17.20 8.53 7.50
CA ASP A 132 17.65 8.18 6.14
C ASP A 132 17.96 6.68 6.03
N ASN A 133 18.60 6.10 7.04
CA ASN A 133 18.85 4.67 7.11
C ASN A 133 17.55 3.85 7.12
N ASN A 134 16.53 4.32 7.84
CA ASN A 134 15.21 3.69 7.86
C ASN A 134 14.55 3.71 6.47
N LEU A 135 14.64 4.80 5.75
CA LEU A 135 14.11 4.90 4.38
C LEU A 135 14.85 3.95 3.43
N ILE A 136 16.18 3.87 3.56
CA ILE A 136 17.00 2.92 2.79
C ILE A 136 16.55 1.48 3.09
N GLU A 137 16.40 1.14 4.37
CA GLU A 137 15.91 -0.18 4.79
C GLU A 137 14.52 -0.48 4.23
N LEU A 138 13.59 0.48 4.26
CA LEU A 138 12.26 0.30 3.71
C LEU A 138 12.29 -0.02 2.20
N LYS A 139 13.10 0.72 1.43
CA LYS A 139 13.29 0.46 0.00
C LYS A 139 13.89 -0.94 -0.27
N GLN A 140 14.88 -1.34 0.53
CA GLN A 140 15.49 -2.67 0.44
C GLN A 140 14.48 -3.79 0.74
N ARG A 141 13.62 -3.60 1.74
CA ARG A 141 12.56 -4.55 2.09
C ARG A 141 11.51 -4.67 1.00
N GLN A 142 11.12 -3.56 0.35
CA GLN A 142 10.23 -3.61 -0.81
C GLN A 142 10.86 -4.40 -1.96
N ALA A 143 12.13 -4.14 -2.27
CA ALA A 143 12.87 -4.90 -3.28
C ALA A 143 12.97 -6.40 -2.92
N ALA A 144 13.20 -6.74 -1.64
CA ALA A 144 13.25 -8.11 -1.15
C ALA A 144 11.88 -8.83 -1.25
N MET A 145 10.76 -8.09 -1.22
CA MET A 145 9.42 -8.61 -1.50
C MET A 145 9.16 -8.82 -3.01
N GLY A 146 10.10 -8.44 -3.88
CA GLY A 146 9.93 -8.47 -5.34
C GLY A 146 9.16 -7.26 -5.88
N TRP A 147 8.94 -6.22 -5.08
CA TRP A 147 8.28 -5.01 -5.52
C TRP A 147 9.25 -4.09 -6.24
N LYS A 148 8.76 -3.41 -7.27
CA LYS A 148 9.51 -2.45 -8.08
C LYS A 148 9.10 -1.04 -7.66
N LEU A 149 9.94 -0.37 -6.88
CA LEU A 149 9.71 1.02 -6.48
C LEU A 149 9.99 1.95 -7.66
N LEU A 150 9.03 2.80 -8.00
CA LEU A 150 9.18 3.89 -8.97
C LEU A 150 9.22 5.21 -8.21
N ASN A 151 10.40 5.80 -8.10
CA ASN A 151 10.63 7.02 -7.33
C ASN A 151 11.10 8.14 -8.28
N ASN A 152 10.17 8.89 -8.89
CA ASN A 152 10.37 9.75 -10.05
C ASN A 152 10.90 8.98 -11.26
N GLU A 153 10.40 7.77 -11.45
CA GLU A 153 10.82 6.85 -12.50
C GLU A 153 9.62 6.39 -13.31
N HIS A 154 9.90 5.81 -14.46
CA HIS A 154 8.87 5.20 -15.29
C HIS A 154 9.35 3.86 -15.84
N THR A 155 8.39 3.05 -16.23
CA THR A 155 8.61 1.81 -16.97
C THR A 155 7.51 1.63 -18.00
N PHE A 156 7.71 0.71 -18.93
CA PHE A 156 6.70 0.33 -19.91
C PHE A 156 6.15 -1.06 -19.59
N LEU A 157 4.84 -1.16 -19.55
CA LEU A 157 4.12 -2.42 -19.54
C LEU A 157 3.90 -2.81 -21.00
N ILE A 158 4.28 -4.03 -21.37
CA ILE A 158 4.29 -4.49 -22.76
C ILE A 158 3.31 -5.64 -22.90
N GLN A 159 2.37 -5.52 -23.85
CA GLN A 159 1.43 -6.56 -24.22
C GLN A 159 1.50 -6.77 -25.74
N GLY A 160 2.09 -7.87 -26.16
CA GLY A 160 2.36 -8.13 -27.58
C GLY A 160 3.26 -7.06 -28.20
N ASN A 161 2.73 -6.30 -29.14
CA ASN A 161 3.44 -5.18 -29.81
C ASN A 161 3.09 -3.81 -29.23
N ASP A 162 2.18 -3.75 -28.26
CA ASP A 162 1.71 -2.52 -27.66
C ASP A 162 2.35 -2.29 -26.29
N SER A 163 2.40 -1.01 -25.87
CA SER A 163 2.90 -0.65 -24.56
C SER A 163 2.14 0.52 -23.96
N ILE A 164 2.08 0.56 -22.63
CA ILE A 164 1.65 1.72 -21.85
C ILE A 164 2.74 2.10 -20.86
N ALA A 165 2.90 3.40 -20.60
CA ALA A 165 3.85 3.87 -19.61
C ALA A 165 3.22 3.84 -18.20
N LEU A 166 3.94 3.24 -17.26
CA LEU A 166 3.68 3.34 -15.82
C LEU A 166 4.67 4.33 -15.22
N ILE A 167 4.17 5.40 -14.62
CA ILE A 167 4.99 6.48 -14.06
C ILE A 167 4.74 6.52 -12.55
N GLY A 168 5.82 6.46 -11.77
CA GLY A 168 5.80 6.67 -10.34
C GLY A 168 6.44 8.02 -9.98
N VAL A 169 5.77 8.77 -9.12
CA VAL A 169 6.25 10.06 -8.62
C VAL A 169 6.45 10.00 -7.12
N GLU A 170 7.41 10.76 -6.62
CA GLU A 170 7.59 10.94 -5.18
C GLU A 170 6.44 11.74 -4.58
N ASN A 171 6.20 11.49 -3.30
CA ASN A 171 5.25 12.28 -2.53
C ASN A 171 5.76 13.73 -2.37
N GLN A 172 4.93 14.70 -2.77
CA GLN A 172 5.17 16.13 -2.55
C GLN A 172 4.45 16.59 -1.28
N GLY A 173 4.86 16.07 -0.12
CA GLY A 173 4.24 16.39 1.16
C GLY A 173 4.57 17.80 1.68
N GLU A 174 3.72 18.35 2.56
CA GLU A 174 4.01 19.53 3.37
C GLU A 174 4.58 19.11 4.74
N PRO A 175 5.55 19.88 5.29
CA PRO A 175 6.39 20.87 4.65
C PRO A 175 7.44 20.23 3.73
N PRO A 176 8.03 20.99 2.84
CA PRO A 176 8.67 20.46 1.65
C PRO A 176 9.69 19.40 2.00
N VAL A 177 9.48 18.20 1.47
CA VAL A 177 10.62 17.35 1.19
C VAL A 177 11.43 18.18 0.20
N SER A 178 12.55 18.75 0.66
CA SER A 178 13.38 19.62 -0.15
C SER A 178 13.98 18.78 -1.27
N TYR A 179 13.34 18.82 -2.43
CA TYR A 179 13.91 18.27 -3.65
C TYR A 179 14.93 19.28 -4.16
N THR A 180 16.16 19.17 -3.71
CA THR A 180 17.29 19.75 -4.42
C THR A 180 17.58 18.85 -5.60
N HIS A 181 17.13 19.30 -6.75
CA HIS A 181 17.59 18.77 -8.03
C HIS A 181 19.02 19.15 -8.30
#